data_c08deade23b70f164e102bd50a3823e0
#
_entry.id   c08deade23b70f164e102bd50a3823e0
#
_cell.length_a   1.000
_cell.length_b   1.000
_cell.length_c   1.000
_cell.angle_alpha   90.00
_cell.angle_beta   90.00
_cell.angle_gamma   90.00
#
_symmetry.space_group_name_H-M   'P 1'
#
loop_
_entity.id
_entity.type
_entity.pdbx_description
1 polymer ?
#
loop_
_entity_poly.entity_id
_entity_poly.type
_entity_poly.pdbx_seq_one_letter_code
_entity_poly.pdbx_strand_id
1 'polypeptide(L)'
;MKTLVIIDDEIFFRKSLINFLEKQNIYNIAGEANNGQAGIRLIENVKPDIALVDISMPVMSGLDMIAALGTDCHTRFILSTGYEDFDYAKKAISLQVRGYLLKPLDHRELMETLQKVSDEIDQENSRNSYVNNYFQFRDLYTRQMQLNFFQKVISGTTISPDDLVKIP
;
A
#
# COMPACT_ATOMS: atom_id res chain seq x y z
N MET A 1 9.63 -5.70 7.45
CA MET A 1 8.54 -6.64 7.73
C MET A 1 7.23 -5.91 7.47
N LYS A 2 6.36 -6.45 6.61
CA LYS A 2 5.08 -5.79 6.28
C LYS A 2 4.08 -5.96 7.43
N THR A 3 3.27 -4.92 7.66
CA THR A 3 2.19 -4.95 8.63
C THR A 3 0.92 -5.51 8.00
N LEU A 4 0.28 -6.46 8.68
CA LEU A 4 -0.92 -7.15 8.23
C LEU A 4 -2.03 -7.03 9.26
N VAL A 5 -3.25 -6.75 8.82
CA VAL A 5 -4.46 -6.86 9.65
C VAL A 5 -5.42 -7.90 9.07
N ILE A 6 -6.22 -8.53 9.94
CA ILE A 6 -7.17 -9.55 9.55
C ILE A 6 -8.57 -9.13 10.00
N ILE A 7 -9.50 -9.09 9.05
CA ILE A 7 -10.86 -8.62 9.23
C ILE A 7 -11.81 -9.72 8.77
N ASP A 8 -12.46 -10.38 9.73
CA ASP A 8 -13.29 -11.56 9.50
C ASP A 8 -14.23 -11.72 10.70
N ASP A 9 -15.49 -12.05 10.55
CA ASP A 9 -16.44 -12.18 11.66
C ASP A 9 -16.29 -13.51 12.42
N GLU A 10 -15.74 -14.54 11.76
CA GLU A 10 -15.52 -15.87 12.33
C GLU A 10 -14.30 -15.89 13.28
N ILE A 11 -14.53 -15.84 14.58
CA ILE A 11 -13.46 -15.77 15.58
C ILE A 11 -12.46 -16.93 15.50
N PHE A 12 -12.92 -18.14 15.26
CA PHE A 12 -12.04 -19.32 15.20
C PHE A 12 -11.18 -19.32 13.97
N PHE A 13 -11.74 -18.94 12.81
CA PHE A 13 -11.00 -18.77 11.58
C PHE A 13 -9.92 -17.70 11.74
N ARG A 14 -10.29 -16.53 12.24
CA ARG A 14 -9.38 -15.40 12.47
C ARG A 14 -8.22 -15.79 13.40
N LYS A 15 -8.50 -16.44 14.54
CA LYS A 15 -7.46 -16.89 15.48
C LYS A 15 -6.53 -17.95 14.89
N SER A 16 -7.10 -18.92 14.14
CA SER A 16 -6.30 -19.93 13.46
C SER A 16 -5.34 -19.31 12.45
N LEU A 17 -5.82 -18.33 11.69
CA LEU A 17 -5.04 -17.65 10.68
C LEU A 17 -3.92 -16.79 11.31
N ILE A 18 -4.21 -16.05 12.37
CA ILE A 18 -3.21 -15.29 13.14
C ILE A 18 -2.12 -16.23 13.63
N ASN A 19 -2.47 -17.32 14.32
CA ASN A 19 -1.51 -18.30 14.81
C ASN A 19 -0.63 -18.90 13.70
N PHE A 20 -1.21 -19.16 12.54
CA PHE A 20 -0.47 -19.65 11.38
C PHE A 20 0.55 -18.61 10.90
N LEU A 21 0.11 -17.37 10.69
CA LEU A 21 0.95 -16.29 10.15
C LEU A 21 2.06 -15.87 11.13
N GLU A 22 1.77 -15.82 12.44
CA GLU A 22 2.77 -15.53 13.46
C GLU A 22 3.89 -16.57 13.49
N LYS A 23 3.55 -17.86 13.29
CA LYS A 23 4.57 -18.94 13.22
C LYS A 23 5.49 -18.79 12.00
N GLN A 24 5.04 -18.18 10.91
CA GLN A 24 5.88 -17.91 9.75
C GLN A 24 6.90 -16.79 10.02
N ASN A 25 6.61 -15.88 10.98
CA ASN A 25 7.47 -14.76 11.37
C ASN A 25 7.92 -13.86 10.17
N ILE A 26 7.08 -13.74 9.16
CA ILE A 26 7.33 -12.93 7.93
C ILE A 26 6.54 -11.62 7.98
N TYR A 27 5.35 -11.65 8.58
CA TYR A 27 4.42 -10.52 8.69
C TYR A 27 4.25 -10.10 10.14
N ASN A 28 4.10 -8.79 10.36
CA ASN A 28 3.71 -8.25 11.66
C ASN A 28 2.19 -8.12 11.72
N ILE A 29 1.52 -8.94 12.52
CA ILE A 29 0.08 -8.87 12.71
C ILE A 29 -0.23 -7.67 13.61
N ALA A 30 -0.68 -6.58 13.00
CA ALA A 30 -0.89 -5.29 13.68
C ALA A 30 -2.30 -5.13 14.27
N GLY A 31 -3.21 -6.07 14.01
CA GLY A 31 -4.54 -6.07 14.60
C GLY A 31 -5.54 -6.96 13.89
N GLU A 32 -6.71 -7.08 14.50
CA GLU A 32 -7.84 -7.83 13.97
C GLU A 32 -9.16 -7.08 14.17
N ALA A 33 -10.16 -7.31 13.31
CA ALA A 33 -11.50 -6.80 13.44
C ALA A 33 -12.54 -7.86 13.04
N ASN A 34 -13.78 -7.74 13.55
CA ASN A 34 -14.83 -8.71 13.36
C ASN A 34 -16.03 -8.22 12.51
N ASN A 35 -15.90 -7.06 11.88
CA ASN A 35 -16.87 -6.51 10.94
C ASN A 35 -16.27 -5.32 10.19
N GLY A 36 -16.92 -4.88 9.10
CA GLY A 36 -16.42 -3.81 8.25
C GLY A 36 -16.25 -2.46 8.95
N GLN A 37 -17.15 -2.07 9.86
CA GLN A 37 -17.00 -0.79 10.58
C GLN A 37 -15.80 -0.77 11.53
N ALA A 38 -15.56 -1.87 12.25
CA ALA A 38 -14.37 -2.03 13.08
C ALA A 38 -13.11 -2.09 12.21
N GLY A 39 -13.21 -2.72 11.02
CA GLY A 39 -12.15 -2.78 10.03
C GLY A 39 -11.72 -1.40 9.52
N ILE A 40 -12.66 -0.51 9.19
CA ILE A 40 -12.35 0.87 8.79
C ILE A 40 -11.53 1.56 9.87
N ARG A 41 -12.03 1.57 11.12
CA ARG A 41 -11.32 2.20 12.25
C ARG A 41 -9.92 1.62 12.48
N LEU A 42 -9.79 0.30 12.33
CA LEU A 42 -8.50 -0.38 12.46
C LEU A 42 -7.52 0.08 11.37
N ILE A 43 -7.95 0.12 10.11
CA ILE A 43 -7.11 0.54 8.98
C ILE A 43 -6.70 2.00 9.10
N GLU A 44 -7.61 2.90 9.44
CA GLU A 44 -7.32 4.33 9.61
C GLU A 44 -6.31 4.60 10.73
N ASN A 45 -6.40 3.85 11.84
CA ASN A 45 -5.52 4.02 13.00
C ASN A 45 -4.14 3.38 12.79
N VAL A 46 -4.11 2.16 12.23
CA VAL A 46 -2.88 1.36 12.10
C VAL A 46 -2.15 1.65 10.79
N LYS A 47 -2.88 1.98 9.72
CA LYS A 47 -2.38 2.16 8.34
C LYS A 47 -1.52 0.98 7.89
N PRO A 48 -2.06 -0.25 7.93
CA PRO A 48 -1.30 -1.45 7.61
C PRO A 48 -0.93 -1.48 6.13
N ASP A 49 0.14 -2.22 5.80
CA ASP A 49 0.53 -2.45 4.41
C ASP A 49 -0.51 -3.33 3.68
N ILE A 50 -1.01 -4.37 4.36
CA ILE A 50 -1.92 -5.37 3.81
C ILE A 50 -3.09 -5.59 4.75
N ALA A 51 -4.29 -5.76 4.21
CA ALA A 51 -5.47 -6.22 4.94
C ALA A 51 -6.05 -7.46 4.26
N LEU A 52 -6.18 -8.56 5.01
CA LEU A 52 -6.94 -9.73 4.62
C LEU A 52 -8.36 -9.58 5.16
N VAL A 53 -9.34 -9.58 4.26
CA VAL A 53 -10.72 -9.16 4.56
C VAL A 53 -11.71 -10.20 4.08
N ASP A 54 -12.58 -10.65 4.96
CA ASP A 54 -13.75 -11.45 4.55
C ASP A 54 -14.79 -10.59 3.83
N ILE A 55 -15.40 -11.15 2.78
CA ILE A 55 -16.47 -10.45 2.06
C ILE A 55 -17.75 -10.44 2.86
N SER A 56 -18.11 -11.59 3.44
CA SER A 56 -19.45 -11.84 4.00
C SER A 56 -19.48 -11.59 5.51
N MET A 57 -19.46 -10.33 5.92
CA MET A 57 -19.52 -9.95 7.32
C MET A 57 -20.84 -9.26 7.69
N PRO A 58 -21.32 -9.39 8.94
CA PRO A 58 -22.51 -8.67 9.42
C PRO A 58 -22.25 -7.16 9.48
N VAL A 59 -23.33 -6.37 9.42
CA VAL A 59 -23.36 -4.91 9.51
C VAL A 59 -22.78 -4.22 8.27
N MET A 60 -21.61 -4.60 7.80
CA MET A 60 -20.95 -4.04 6.63
C MET A 60 -20.07 -5.12 5.99
N SER A 61 -20.30 -5.39 4.71
CA SER A 61 -19.49 -6.33 3.95
C SER A 61 -18.05 -5.83 3.75
N GLY A 62 -17.11 -6.76 3.47
CA GLY A 62 -15.73 -6.40 3.17
C GLY A 62 -15.61 -5.50 1.93
N LEU A 63 -16.44 -5.74 0.91
CA LEU A 63 -16.46 -4.91 -0.31
C LEU A 63 -16.97 -3.49 -0.04
N ASP A 64 -18.03 -3.35 0.80
CA ASP A 64 -18.55 -2.02 1.15
C ASP A 64 -17.57 -1.27 2.06
N MET A 65 -16.86 -1.98 2.93
CA MET A 65 -15.77 -1.44 3.74
C MET A 65 -14.65 -0.86 2.86
N ILE A 66 -14.17 -1.62 1.88
CA ILE A 66 -13.12 -1.16 0.96
C ILE A 66 -13.61 0.04 0.13
N ALA A 67 -14.84 -0.01 -0.35
CA ALA A 67 -15.43 1.12 -1.08
C ALA A 67 -15.52 2.40 -0.22
N ALA A 68 -15.84 2.27 1.06
CA ALA A 68 -15.92 3.40 2.00
C ALA A 68 -14.54 4.01 2.33
N LEU A 69 -13.47 3.22 2.34
CA LEU A 69 -12.10 3.71 2.54
C LEU A 69 -11.57 4.51 1.33
N GLY A 70 -12.12 4.26 0.13
CA GLY A 70 -11.78 4.99 -1.08
C GLY A 70 -10.39 4.68 -1.67
N THR A 71 -10.08 5.37 -2.76
CA THR A 71 -8.85 5.15 -3.56
C THR A 71 -7.58 5.70 -2.91
N ASP A 72 -7.71 6.61 -1.95
CA ASP A 72 -6.56 7.22 -1.26
C ASP A 72 -5.99 6.35 -0.14
N CYS A 73 -6.63 5.19 0.10
CA CYS A 73 -6.16 4.23 1.09
C CYS A 73 -4.92 3.48 0.57
N HIS A 74 -3.80 3.61 1.30
CA HIS A 74 -2.54 2.97 0.93
C HIS A 74 -2.49 1.47 1.22
N THR A 75 -3.42 0.95 2.03
CA THR A 75 -3.51 -0.47 2.36
C THR A 75 -3.86 -1.30 1.12
N ARG A 76 -3.17 -2.40 0.90
CA ARG A 76 -3.47 -3.37 -0.16
C ARG A 76 -4.43 -4.43 0.39
N PHE A 77 -5.55 -4.60 -0.29
CA PHE A 77 -6.60 -5.53 0.14
C PHE A 77 -6.47 -6.88 -0.55
N ILE A 78 -6.60 -7.94 0.25
CA ILE A 78 -6.78 -9.33 -0.21
C ILE A 78 -8.14 -9.76 0.36
N LEU A 79 -9.04 -10.20 -0.50
CA LEU A 79 -10.35 -10.70 -0.09
C LEU A 79 -10.31 -12.20 0.15
N SER A 80 -11.06 -12.67 1.17
CA SER A 80 -11.41 -14.07 1.36
C SER A 80 -12.92 -14.23 1.33
N THR A 81 -13.40 -15.36 0.81
CA THR A 81 -14.84 -15.64 0.73
C THR A 81 -15.11 -17.14 0.72
N GLY A 82 -16.24 -17.54 1.30
CA GLY A 82 -16.74 -18.93 1.22
C GLY A 82 -17.53 -19.23 -0.05
N TYR A 83 -17.73 -18.25 -0.92
CA TYR A 83 -18.59 -18.39 -2.09
C TYR A 83 -17.85 -17.97 -3.37
N GLU A 84 -17.94 -18.81 -4.39
CA GLU A 84 -17.58 -18.43 -5.75
C GLU A 84 -18.73 -17.61 -6.34
N ASP A 85 -18.67 -16.29 -6.18
CA ASP A 85 -19.65 -15.37 -6.73
C ASP A 85 -18.98 -14.44 -7.73
N PHE A 86 -19.43 -14.51 -8.98
CA PHE A 86 -18.90 -13.70 -10.07
C PHE A 86 -19.07 -12.19 -9.84
N ASP A 87 -20.18 -11.79 -9.22
CA ASP A 87 -20.46 -10.38 -8.94
C ASP A 87 -19.49 -9.83 -7.88
N TYR A 88 -19.10 -10.65 -6.89
CA TYR A 88 -18.08 -10.27 -5.92
C TYR A 88 -16.72 -10.10 -6.59
N ALA A 89 -16.33 -11.02 -7.46
CA ALA A 89 -15.07 -10.92 -8.19
C ALA A 89 -15.03 -9.66 -9.08
N LYS A 90 -16.12 -9.34 -9.79
CA LYS A 90 -16.22 -8.13 -10.61
C LYS A 90 -16.12 -6.85 -9.77
N LYS A 91 -16.77 -6.81 -8.62
CA LYS A 91 -16.70 -5.66 -7.69
C LYS A 91 -15.30 -5.53 -7.08
N ALA A 92 -14.65 -6.63 -6.72
CA ALA A 92 -13.27 -6.66 -6.23
C ALA A 92 -12.28 -6.06 -7.24
N ILE A 93 -12.42 -6.39 -8.53
CA ILE A 93 -11.61 -5.81 -9.61
C ILE A 93 -11.82 -4.30 -9.69
N SER A 94 -13.06 -3.81 -9.64
CA SER A 94 -13.34 -2.37 -9.69
C SER A 94 -12.79 -1.60 -8.49
N LEU A 95 -12.65 -2.26 -7.35
CA LEU A 95 -12.05 -1.72 -6.11
C LEU A 95 -10.52 -1.92 -6.05
N GLN A 96 -9.91 -2.43 -7.11
CA GLN A 96 -8.46 -2.67 -7.20
C GLN A 96 -7.90 -3.57 -6.09
N VAL A 97 -8.70 -4.56 -5.67
CA VAL A 97 -8.26 -5.58 -4.72
C VAL A 97 -7.11 -6.39 -5.33
N ARG A 98 -6.06 -6.68 -4.57
CA ARG A 98 -4.82 -7.29 -5.06
C ARG A 98 -4.81 -8.82 -5.00
N GLY A 99 -5.72 -9.40 -4.24
CA GLY A 99 -5.86 -10.86 -4.12
C GLY A 99 -7.29 -11.26 -3.80
N TYR A 100 -7.67 -12.45 -4.26
CA TYR A 100 -8.98 -13.05 -4.00
C TYR A 100 -8.77 -14.53 -3.70
N LEU A 101 -9.16 -14.97 -2.51
CA LEU A 101 -8.93 -16.30 -1.98
C LEU A 101 -10.25 -16.97 -1.61
N LEU A 102 -10.37 -18.26 -1.89
CA LEU A 102 -11.54 -19.03 -1.50
C LEU A 102 -11.33 -19.73 -0.16
N LYS A 103 -12.34 -19.71 0.70
CA LYS A 103 -12.38 -20.52 1.92
C LYS A 103 -12.84 -21.94 1.60
N PRO A 104 -12.24 -22.98 2.21
CA PRO A 104 -11.18 -22.94 3.20
C PRO A 104 -9.84 -22.53 2.59
N LEU A 105 -9.11 -21.59 3.24
CA LEU A 105 -7.85 -21.07 2.71
C LEU A 105 -6.79 -22.18 2.65
N ASP A 106 -6.23 -22.39 1.47
CA ASP A 106 -4.98 -23.13 1.31
C ASP A 106 -3.81 -22.25 1.79
N HIS A 107 -3.03 -22.75 2.72
CA HIS A 107 -1.93 -22.01 3.33
C HIS A 107 -0.84 -21.62 2.32
N ARG A 108 -0.61 -22.45 1.31
CA ARG A 108 0.37 -22.13 0.26
C ARG A 108 -0.14 -21.01 -0.63
N GLU A 109 -1.39 -21.10 -1.09
CA GLU A 109 -2.02 -20.06 -1.92
C GLU A 109 -2.06 -18.71 -1.18
N LEU A 110 -2.39 -18.73 0.12
CA LEU A 110 -2.35 -17.55 0.98
C LEU A 110 -0.95 -16.94 1.01
N MET A 111 0.09 -17.74 1.27
CA MET A 111 1.46 -17.23 1.36
C MET A 111 1.98 -16.73 0.01
N GLU A 112 1.67 -17.38 -1.10
CA GLU A 112 2.00 -16.94 -2.45
C GLU A 112 1.33 -15.59 -2.77
N THR A 113 0.05 -15.44 -2.41
CA THR A 113 -0.70 -14.19 -2.62
C THR A 113 -0.14 -13.06 -1.76
N LEU A 114 0.14 -13.30 -0.49
CA LEU A 114 0.74 -12.32 0.42
C LEU A 114 2.14 -11.89 -0.07
N GLN A 115 2.96 -12.83 -0.55
CA GLN A 115 4.29 -12.51 -1.08
C GLN A 115 4.18 -11.65 -2.34
N LYS A 116 3.31 -12.01 -3.28
CA LYS A 116 3.07 -11.22 -4.50
C LYS A 116 2.68 -9.77 -4.17
N VAL A 117 1.74 -9.58 -3.24
CA VAL A 117 1.30 -8.24 -2.83
C VAL A 117 2.42 -7.47 -2.14
N SER A 118 3.25 -8.15 -1.33
CA SER A 118 4.42 -7.56 -0.69
C SER A 118 5.45 -7.07 -1.71
N ASP A 119 5.71 -7.87 -2.74
CA ASP A 119 6.65 -7.52 -3.83
C ASP A 119 6.13 -6.33 -4.64
N GLU A 120 4.82 -6.24 -4.91
CA GLU A 120 4.19 -5.09 -5.56
C GLU A 120 4.40 -3.80 -4.74
N ILE A 121 4.19 -3.85 -3.41
CA ILE A 121 4.42 -2.71 -2.51
C ILE A 121 5.89 -2.28 -2.55
N ASP A 122 6.83 -3.22 -2.53
CA ASP A 122 8.27 -2.91 -2.55
C ASP A 122 8.71 -2.28 -3.88
N GLN A 123 8.15 -2.74 -5.00
CA GLN A 123 8.39 -2.15 -6.31
C GLN A 123 7.84 -0.73 -6.41
N GLU A 124 6.61 -0.48 -5.93
CA GLU A 124 6.01 0.86 -5.90
C GLU A 124 6.83 1.82 -5.04
N ASN A 125 7.25 1.40 -3.84
CA ASN A 125 8.08 2.19 -2.95
C ASN A 125 9.44 2.51 -3.56
N SER A 126 10.05 1.55 -4.26
CA SER A 126 11.32 1.76 -4.97
C SER A 126 11.17 2.80 -6.08
N ARG A 127 10.13 2.70 -6.92
CA ARG A 127 9.84 3.68 -7.98
C ARG A 127 9.64 5.09 -7.40
N ASN A 128 8.85 5.22 -6.34
CA ASN A 128 8.59 6.51 -5.70
C ASN A 128 9.88 7.10 -5.09
N SER A 129 10.75 6.27 -4.53
CA SER A 129 12.06 6.69 -4.02
C SER A 129 12.98 7.22 -5.14
N TYR A 130 13.04 6.54 -6.29
CA TYR A 130 13.81 7.02 -7.45
C TYR A 130 13.30 8.36 -7.96
N VAL A 131 11.99 8.51 -8.10
CA VAL A 131 11.36 9.75 -8.56
C VAL A 131 11.62 10.90 -7.58
N ASN A 132 11.45 10.67 -6.28
CA ASN A 132 11.71 11.69 -5.24
C ASN A 132 13.20 12.09 -5.20
N ASN A 133 14.11 11.13 -5.29
CA ASN A 133 15.55 11.40 -5.34
C ASN A 133 15.91 12.22 -6.59
N TYR A 134 15.32 11.92 -7.75
CA TYR A 134 15.54 12.69 -8.97
C TYR A 134 15.11 14.15 -8.81
N PHE A 135 13.91 14.41 -8.26
CA PHE A 135 13.43 15.77 -8.01
C PHE A 135 14.31 16.51 -6.99
N GLN A 136 14.72 15.88 -5.90
CA GLN A 136 15.64 16.50 -4.94
C GLN A 136 17.00 16.84 -5.57
N PHE A 137 17.55 15.94 -6.38
CA PHE A 137 18.81 16.19 -7.10
C PHE A 137 18.68 17.35 -8.07
N ARG A 138 17.60 17.41 -8.84
CA ARG A 138 17.29 18.51 -9.76
C ARG A 138 17.20 19.84 -9.03
N ASP A 139 16.47 19.90 -7.92
CA ASP A 139 16.28 21.14 -7.16
C ASP A 139 17.58 21.63 -6.50
N LEU A 140 18.41 20.71 -6.00
CA LEU A 140 19.75 21.04 -5.49
C LEU A 140 20.67 21.58 -6.60
N TYR A 141 20.66 20.95 -7.77
CA TYR A 141 21.45 21.37 -8.93
C TYR A 141 21.02 22.75 -9.42
N THR A 142 19.71 23.01 -9.56
CA THR A 142 19.14 24.29 -9.93
C THR A 142 19.55 25.39 -8.94
N ARG A 143 19.43 25.13 -7.63
CA ARG A 143 19.84 26.09 -6.58
C ARG A 143 21.33 26.40 -6.65
N GLN A 144 22.18 25.39 -6.87
CA GLN A 144 23.62 25.59 -6.99
C GLN A 144 23.99 26.41 -8.24
N MET A 145 23.32 26.20 -9.35
CA MET A 145 23.50 26.97 -10.57
C MET A 145 23.11 28.45 -10.37
N GLN A 146 21.97 28.70 -9.73
CA GLN A 146 21.55 30.06 -9.39
C GLN A 146 22.56 30.77 -8.49
N LEU A 147 23.05 30.11 -7.44
CA LEU A 147 24.08 30.68 -6.55
C LEU A 147 25.36 31.01 -7.29
N ASN A 148 25.85 30.12 -8.14
CA ASN A 148 27.06 30.34 -8.94
C ASN A 148 26.87 31.52 -9.91
N PHE A 149 25.70 31.66 -10.50
CA PHE A 149 25.36 32.80 -11.38
C PHE A 149 25.39 34.10 -10.59
N PHE A 150 24.71 34.19 -9.45
CA PHE A 150 24.70 35.38 -8.60
C PHE A 150 26.11 35.76 -8.11
N GLN A 151 26.95 34.79 -7.75
CA GLN A 151 28.33 35.04 -7.37
C GLN A 151 29.13 35.66 -8.52
N LYS A 152 28.97 35.19 -9.76
CA LYS A 152 29.60 35.78 -10.95
C LYS A 152 29.13 37.22 -11.17
N VAL A 153 27.84 37.50 -11.04
CA VAL A 153 27.27 38.84 -11.16
C VAL A 153 27.87 39.80 -10.13
N ILE A 154 27.90 39.39 -8.88
CA ILE A 154 28.42 40.25 -7.76
C ILE A 154 29.93 40.47 -7.88
N SER A 155 30.70 39.47 -8.31
CA SER A 155 32.15 39.56 -8.44
C SER A 155 32.59 40.33 -9.71
N GLY A 156 31.67 40.77 -10.56
CA GLY A 156 31.98 41.45 -11.83
C GLY A 156 32.64 40.57 -12.86
N THR A 157 32.56 39.24 -12.69
CA THR A 157 33.11 38.27 -13.64
C THR A 157 32.26 38.24 -14.92
N THR A 158 32.90 38.15 -16.09
CA THR A 158 32.17 38.11 -17.38
C THR A 158 31.23 36.91 -17.44
N ILE A 159 29.94 37.19 -17.65
CA ILE A 159 28.90 36.20 -17.82
C ILE A 159 28.95 35.73 -19.30
N SER A 160 29.13 34.44 -19.51
CA SER A 160 29.09 33.87 -20.86
C SER A 160 27.62 33.56 -21.28
N PRO A 161 27.32 33.51 -22.60
CA PRO A 161 25.99 33.07 -23.07
C PRO A 161 25.60 31.69 -22.53
N ASP A 162 26.59 30.80 -22.31
CA ASP A 162 26.35 29.45 -21.74
C ASP A 162 25.94 29.47 -20.27
N ASP A 163 26.28 30.52 -19.53
CA ASP A 163 25.85 30.73 -18.14
C ASP A 163 24.34 31.09 -18.08
N LEU A 164 23.81 31.73 -19.10
CA LEU A 164 22.42 32.16 -19.20
C LEU A 164 21.50 30.98 -19.60
N VAL A 165 22.00 30.07 -20.45
CA VAL A 165 21.22 28.92 -20.92
C VAL A 165 21.02 27.85 -19.83
N LYS A 166 21.88 27.85 -18.81
CA LYS A 166 21.86 26.90 -17.69
C LYS A 166 20.98 27.31 -16.52
N ILE A 167 20.35 28.49 -16.58
CA ILE A 167 19.38 28.92 -15.55
C ILE A 167 18.00 28.44 -15.99
N PRO A 168 17.37 27.48 -15.23
CA PRO A 168 16.02 26.99 -15.56
C PRO A 168 14.96 28.04 -15.26
#